data_338742de6d9060918022fd2ddd53a8b9
#
_entry.id   338742de6d9060918022fd2ddd53a8b9
#
_cell.length_a   1.000
_cell.length_b   1.000
_cell.length_c   1.000
_cell.angle_alpha   90.00
_cell.angle_beta   90.00
_cell.angle_gamma   90.00
#
_symmetry.space_group_name_H-M   'P 1'
#
loop_
_entity.id
_entity.type
_entity.pdbx_description
1 polymer ?
#
loop_
_entity_poly.entity_id
_entity_poly.type
_entity_poly.pdbx_seq_one_letter_code
_entity_poly.pdbx_strand_id
1 'polypeptide(L)'
;MKRLLIIITTLAMIIGLCSCDSALNNNDGSDETEQSYMTTHCSKENVENFCEIVGKLQGDGLLSGFVLDKDKCFNVTPQQVALETNYKIFKFSDSCASFVMIDDEVYTLCEWFGGYGFVNAVPCDFDNDGNKDLLVASSWGSGLHRSIISVFNFTTKESTIIYDTSTTDNPQVDLFVAISSPSFSSKDPSALPIYYEVYSAKIKPNDNNLADLSYVATGIVGSISADNGEITFIPTDNS
;
A
#
# COMPACT_ATOMS: atom_id res chain seq x y z
N MET A 1 -28.78 49.16 -17.14
CA MET A 1 -29.36 47.90 -16.63
C MET A 1 -28.75 46.74 -17.41
N LYS A 2 -27.70 46.12 -16.91
CA LYS A 2 -27.05 44.94 -17.51
C LYS A 2 -27.50 43.73 -16.69
N ARG A 3 -28.19 42.77 -17.32
CA ARG A 3 -28.64 41.51 -16.70
C ARG A 3 -27.46 40.54 -16.63
N LEU A 4 -27.10 40.14 -15.42
CA LEU A 4 -26.11 39.13 -15.14
C LEU A 4 -26.77 37.74 -15.31
N LEU A 5 -26.31 36.99 -16.30
CA LEU A 5 -26.80 35.63 -16.55
C LEU A 5 -25.94 34.66 -15.70
N ILE A 6 -26.56 34.10 -14.66
CA ILE A 6 -25.91 33.06 -13.82
C ILE A 6 -26.15 31.72 -14.50
N ILE A 7 -25.09 31.11 -15.03
CA ILE A 7 -25.10 29.75 -15.54
C ILE A 7 -24.82 28.80 -14.36
N ILE A 8 -25.84 28.08 -13.92
CA ILE A 8 -25.71 27.01 -12.95
C ILE A 8 -25.38 25.74 -13.75
N THR A 9 -24.11 25.31 -13.69
CA THR A 9 -23.69 24.00 -14.17
C THR A 9 -23.98 22.96 -13.12
N THR A 10 -25.03 22.18 -13.31
CA THR A 10 -25.32 20.97 -12.53
C THR A 10 -24.34 19.88 -12.91
N LEU A 11 -23.43 19.56 -11.97
CA LEU A 11 -22.52 18.40 -12.07
C LEU A 11 -23.34 17.13 -11.77
N ALA A 12 -23.64 16.36 -12.82
CA ALA A 12 -24.29 15.07 -12.67
C ALA A 12 -23.22 14.05 -12.19
N MET A 13 -23.36 13.60 -10.94
CA MET A 13 -22.65 12.42 -10.44
C MET A 13 -23.19 11.18 -11.16
N ILE A 14 -22.38 10.59 -12.01
CA ILE A 14 -22.64 9.26 -12.57
C ILE A 14 -22.13 8.25 -11.53
N ILE A 15 -23.07 7.72 -10.75
CA ILE A 15 -22.81 6.53 -9.92
C ILE A 15 -22.86 5.33 -10.88
N GLY A 16 -21.70 4.85 -11.29
CA GLY A 16 -21.56 3.61 -12.04
C GLY A 16 -21.82 2.42 -11.11
N LEU A 17 -23.06 1.92 -11.12
CA LEU A 17 -23.38 0.61 -10.57
C LEU A 17 -22.80 -0.45 -11.54
N CYS A 18 -21.68 -1.08 -11.17
CA CYS A 18 -21.26 -2.32 -11.81
C CYS A 18 -22.26 -3.42 -11.43
N SER A 19 -23.19 -3.69 -12.36
CA SER A 19 -24.05 -4.86 -12.33
C SER A 19 -23.19 -6.07 -12.72
N CYS A 20 -22.88 -6.95 -11.78
CA CYS A 20 -22.39 -8.30 -12.08
C CYS A 20 -23.59 -9.16 -12.48
N ASP A 21 -23.67 -9.53 -13.77
CA ASP A 21 -24.54 -10.60 -14.25
C ASP A 21 -24.00 -11.94 -13.73
N SER A 22 -24.70 -12.50 -12.74
CA SER A 22 -24.46 -13.87 -12.28
C SER A 22 -25.15 -14.85 -13.22
N ALA A 23 -24.37 -15.51 -14.07
CA ALA A 23 -24.81 -16.74 -14.74
C ALA A 23 -24.85 -17.86 -13.71
N LEU A 24 -26.08 -18.30 -13.36
CA LEU A 24 -26.35 -19.49 -12.56
C LEU A 24 -25.83 -20.74 -13.31
N ASN A 25 -24.75 -21.33 -12.81
CA ASN A 25 -24.41 -22.71 -13.09
C ASN A 25 -24.50 -23.50 -11.79
N ASN A 26 -25.57 -24.30 -11.66
CA ASN A 26 -25.73 -25.29 -10.60
C ASN A 26 -24.68 -26.39 -10.79
N ASN A 27 -23.74 -26.54 -9.87
CA ASN A 27 -23.19 -27.85 -9.52
C ASN A 27 -22.58 -27.84 -8.11
N ASP A 28 -23.22 -28.62 -7.27
CA ASP A 28 -22.74 -29.43 -6.17
C ASP A 28 -21.64 -28.89 -5.20
N GLY A 29 -22.11 -28.58 -3.98
CA GLY A 29 -21.54 -28.95 -2.70
C GLY A 29 -20.06 -28.65 -2.40
N SER A 30 -19.71 -27.42 -2.16
CA SER A 30 -18.78 -26.99 -1.08
C SER A 30 -19.01 -25.50 -0.86
N ASP A 31 -19.33 -25.15 0.39
CA ASP A 31 -19.55 -23.76 0.84
C ASP A 31 -18.16 -23.08 0.97
N GLU A 32 -17.49 -22.81 -0.15
CA GLU A 32 -16.40 -21.88 -0.24
C GLU A 32 -17.02 -20.49 -0.41
N THR A 33 -17.21 -19.79 0.70
CA THR A 33 -17.44 -18.35 0.69
C THR A 33 -16.40 -17.72 -0.24
N GLU A 34 -16.84 -17.12 -1.33
CA GLU A 34 -15.99 -16.40 -2.28
C GLU A 34 -15.17 -15.34 -1.52
N GLN A 35 -13.92 -15.67 -1.20
CA GLN A 35 -13.02 -14.74 -0.53
C GLN A 35 -12.66 -13.63 -1.51
N SER A 36 -13.09 -12.42 -1.18
CA SER A 36 -12.76 -11.23 -1.98
C SER A 36 -11.26 -10.96 -1.90
N TYR A 37 -10.57 -11.12 -3.03
CA TYR A 37 -9.15 -10.76 -3.14
C TYR A 37 -9.01 -9.27 -3.43
N MET A 38 -8.15 -8.61 -2.65
CA MET A 38 -7.62 -7.30 -3.02
C MET A 38 -6.41 -7.51 -3.93
N THR A 39 -6.25 -6.65 -4.94
CA THR A 39 -5.13 -6.70 -5.87
C THR A 39 -4.34 -5.40 -5.81
N THR A 40 -3.02 -5.50 -5.95
CA THR A 40 -2.20 -4.31 -6.17
C THR A 40 -2.46 -3.76 -7.57
N HIS A 41 -2.50 -2.44 -7.69
CA HIS A 41 -2.49 -1.82 -9.01
C HIS A 41 -1.07 -1.90 -9.58
N CYS A 42 -0.93 -2.48 -10.77
CA CYS A 42 0.36 -2.69 -11.43
C CYS A 42 0.33 -2.08 -12.83
N SER A 43 1.21 -1.11 -13.11
CA SER A 43 1.25 -0.42 -14.39
C SER A 43 2.67 -0.09 -14.84
N LYS A 44 2.81 0.42 -16.07
CA LYS A 44 4.07 0.95 -16.61
C LYS A 44 4.14 2.48 -16.60
N GLU A 45 3.19 3.13 -15.93
CA GLU A 45 3.16 4.58 -15.86
C GLU A 45 4.38 5.14 -15.12
N ASN A 46 5.04 6.14 -15.70
CA ASN A 46 6.26 6.80 -15.20
C ASN A 46 7.49 5.91 -14.98
N VAL A 47 7.47 4.63 -15.36
CA VAL A 47 8.61 3.70 -15.19
C VAL A 47 9.84 4.18 -15.93
N GLU A 48 9.70 4.78 -17.11
CA GLU A 48 10.84 5.26 -17.90
C GLU A 48 11.59 6.38 -17.16
N ASN A 49 10.89 7.41 -16.72
CA ASN A 49 11.47 8.51 -15.93
C ASN A 49 12.12 7.99 -14.64
N PHE A 50 11.40 7.13 -13.90
CA PHE A 50 11.94 6.52 -12.68
C PHE A 50 13.26 5.75 -12.95
N CYS A 51 13.30 4.90 -13.97
CA CYS A 51 14.48 4.12 -14.32
C CYS A 51 15.66 5.00 -14.78
N GLU A 52 15.42 6.14 -15.44
CA GLU A 52 16.47 7.10 -15.78
C GLU A 52 17.10 7.71 -14.52
N ILE A 53 16.30 8.08 -13.54
CA ILE A 53 16.78 8.64 -12.26
C ILE A 53 17.58 7.57 -11.51
N VAL A 54 17.03 6.37 -11.36
CA VAL A 54 17.69 5.25 -10.69
C VAL A 54 19.01 4.88 -11.38
N GLY A 55 19.06 4.90 -12.73
CA GLY A 55 20.27 4.63 -13.49
C GLY A 55 21.39 5.64 -13.21
N LYS A 56 21.05 6.91 -13.01
CA LYS A 56 22.01 7.94 -12.59
C LYS A 56 22.52 7.66 -11.17
N LEU A 57 21.60 7.39 -10.22
CA LEU A 57 21.97 7.07 -8.83
C LEU A 57 22.88 5.83 -8.74
N GLN A 58 22.63 4.79 -9.56
CA GLN A 58 23.52 3.62 -9.64
C GLN A 58 24.88 3.98 -10.24
N GLY A 59 24.92 4.81 -11.29
CA GLY A 59 26.15 5.31 -11.90
C GLY A 59 27.01 6.10 -10.93
N ASP A 60 26.39 6.86 -10.04
CA ASP A 60 27.05 7.65 -9.00
C ASP A 60 27.39 6.81 -7.73
N GLY A 61 27.05 5.52 -7.71
CA GLY A 61 27.28 4.62 -6.57
C GLY A 61 26.39 4.87 -5.36
N LEU A 62 25.32 5.66 -5.51
CA LEU A 62 24.39 6.01 -4.44
C LEU A 62 23.30 4.93 -4.22
N LEU A 63 23.11 4.05 -5.20
CA LEU A 63 22.14 2.98 -5.15
C LEU A 63 22.73 1.69 -5.74
N SER A 64 22.58 0.56 -5.06
CA SER A 64 23.15 -0.71 -5.50
C SER A 64 22.33 -1.90 -4.97
N GLY A 65 22.71 -3.14 -5.34
CA GLY A 65 22.13 -4.35 -4.79
C GLY A 65 21.00 -4.98 -5.63
N PHE A 66 20.63 -4.38 -6.77
CA PHE A 66 19.66 -4.93 -7.72
C PHE A 66 20.05 -4.58 -9.17
N VAL A 67 19.47 -5.30 -10.12
CA VAL A 67 19.66 -5.05 -11.55
C VAL A 67 18.56 -4.10 -12.03
N LEU A 68 18.94 -3.01 -12.68
CA LEU A 68 18.01 -2.07 -13.29
C LEU A 68 17.52 -2.65 -14.63
N ASP A 69 16.29 -3.18 -14.60
CA ASP A 69 15.60 -3.69 -15.78
C ASP A 69 14.22 -3.03 -15.89
N LYS A 70 14.00 -2.19 -16.90
CA LYS A 70 12.75 -1.50 -17.15
C LYS A 70 11.56 -2.46 -17.37
N ASP A 71 11.83 -3.61 -18.00
CA ASP A 71 10.78 -4.59 -18.28
C ASP A 71 10.28 -5.26 -17.00
N LYS A 72 11.12 -5.29 -15.96
CA LYS A 72 10.81 -5.82 -14.63
C LYS A 72 10.33 -4.77 -13.64
N CYS A 73 10.41 -3.49 -13.98
CA CYS A 73 9.96 -2.38 -13.12
C CYS A 73 8.48 -2.07 -13.37
N PHE A 74 7.74 -1.86 -12.28
CA PHE A 74 6.31 -1.52 -12.33
C PHE A 74 6.00 -0.41 -11.33
N ASN A 75 5.10 0.48 -11.72
CA ASN A 75 4.43 1.37 -10.79
C ASN A 75 3.35 0.57 -10.06
N VAL A 76 3.47 0.52 -8.73
CA VAL A 76 2.58 -0.22 -7.83
C VAL A 76 1.91 0.71 -6.81
N THR A 77 1.81 1.99 -7.13
CA THR A 77 1.22 3.00 -6.26
C THR A 77 -0.22 2.64 -5.92
N PRO A 78 -0.57 2.44 -4.64
CA PRO A 78 -1.96 2.22 -4.25
C PRO A 78 -2.84 3.41 -4.63
N GLN A 79 -4.07 3.14 -5.00
CA GLN A 79 -5.00 4.17 -5.46
C GLN A 79 -5.17 5.30 -4.43
N GLN A 80 -5.26 4.96 -3.14
CA GLN A 80 -5.43 5.96 -2.10
C GLN A 80 -4.20 6.87 -1.96
N VAL A 81 -2.98 6.30 -2.06
CA VAL A 81 -1.74 7.08 -2.09
C VAL A 81 -1.73 8.03 -3.30
N ALA A 82 -2.11 7.54 -4.48
CA ALA A 82 -2.17 8.37 -5.70
C ALA A 82 -3.22 9.49 -5.63
N LEU A 83 -4.30 9.31 -4.87
CA LEU A 83 -5.36 10.31 -4.70
C LEU A 83 -5.00 11.39 -3.68
N GLU A 84 -4.24 11.04 -2.64
CA GLU A 84 -3.95 11.94 -1.50
C GLU A 84 -2.55 12.55 -1.55
N THR A 85 -1.66 12.05 -2.43
CA THR A 85 -0.27 12.49 -2.51
C THR A 85 0.19 12.60 -3.96
N ASN A 86 1.39 13.17 -4.18
CA ASN A 86 2.10 13.12 -5.46
C ASN A 86 3.13 11.97 -5.53
N TYR A 87 3.11 11.04 -4.57
CA TYR A 87 4.07 9.95 -4.48
C TYR A 87 3.79 8.88 -5.54
N LYS A 88 4.87 8.29 -6.04
CA LYS A 88 4.80 7.13 -6.93
C LYS A 88 5.65 6.02 -6.34
N ILE A 89 5.09 4.84 -6.25
CA ILE A 89 5.78 3.67 -5.68
C ILE A 89 6.14 2.73 -6.83
N PHE A 90 7.42 2.37 -6.91
CA PHE A 90 7.95 1.48 -7.94
C PHE A 90 8.53 0.23 -7.32
N LYS A 91 8.35 -0.89 -8.01
CA LYS A 91 8.83 -2.20 -7.58
C LYS A 91 9.37 -2.99 -8.76
N PHE A 92 10.48 -3.67 -8.54
CA PHE A 92 11.06 -4.62 -9.49
C PHE A 92 10.52 -6.02 -9.22
N SER A 93 9.96 -6.68 -10.25
CA SER A 93 9.29 -7.98 -10.12
C SER A 93 10.20 -9.18 -9.91
N ASP A 94 11.50 -9.02 -10.11
CA ASP A 94 12.51 -10.07 -9.94
C ASP A 94 13.29 -9.96 -8.63
N SER A 95 13.65 -8.74 -8.22
CA SER A 95 14.41 -8.47 -7.01
C SER A 95 13.55 -8.03 -5.84
N CYS A 96 12.30 -7.67 -6.07
CA CYS A 96 11.40 -7.03 -5.09
C CYS A 96 11.90 -5.69 -4.54
N ALA A 97 12.98 -5.13 -5.10
CA ALA A 97 13.46 -3.80 -4.76
C ALA A 97 12.34 -2.78 -4.96
N SER A 98 12.06 -1.99 -3.93
CA SER A 98 10.88 -1.12 -3.90
C SER A 98 11.25 0.27 -3.41
N PHE A 99 10.74 1.28 -4.11
CA PHE A 99 11.12 2.67 -3.94
C PHE A 99 9.89 3.57 -3.96
N VAL A 100 9.99 4.70 -3.27
CA VAL A 100 9.06 5.81 -3.45
C VAL A 100 9.78 6.93 -4.20
N MET A 101 9.12 7.52 -5.18
CA MET A 101 9.56 8.72 -5.90
C MET A 101 8.66 9.88 -5.53
N ILE A 102 9.27 10.99 -5.12
CA ILE A 102 8.62 12.24 -4.71
C ILE A 102 9.36 13.37 -5.43
N ASP A 103 8.66 14.11 -6.28
CA ASP A 103 9.24 15.26 -7.02
C ASP A 103 10.58 14.93 -7.73
N ASP A 104 10.64 13.78 -8.42
CA ASP A 104 11.83 13.25 -9.11
C ASP A 104 13.02 12.86 -8.19
N GLU A 105 12.83 12.84 -6.89
CA GLU A 105 13.77 12.23 -5.94
C GLU A 105 13.31 10.81 -5.58
N VAL A 106 14.26 9.87 -5.47
CA VAL A 106 13.99 8.45 -5.24
C VAL A 106 14.56 8.01 -3.91
N TYR A 107 13.72 7.37 -3.10
CA TYR A 107 14.06 6.86 -1.79
C TYR A 107 13.73 5.37 -1.68
N THR A 108 14.56 4.61 -0.98
CA THR A 108 14.30 3.20 -0.67
C THR A 108 13.11 3.10 0.28
N LEU A 109 12.13 2.27 -0.07
CA LEU A 109 10.93 2.09 0.73
C LEU A 109 11.01 0.87 1.65
N CYS A 110 11.60 -0.23 1.17
CA CYS A 110 11.80 -1.44 1.96
C CYS A 110 13.00 -2.25 1.44
N GLU A 111 13.48 -3.18 2.28
CA GLU A 111 14.51 -4.13 1.88
C GLU A 111 14.02 -5.09 0.80
N TRP A 112 14.94 -5.64 0.00
CA TRP A 112 14.64 -6.52 -1.14
C TRP A 112 15.40 -7.85 -1.11
N PHE A 113 15.60 -8.38 0.07
CA PHE A 113 16.19 -9.71 0.22
C PHE A 113 15.10 -10.78 0.31
N GLY A 114 14.65 -11.27 -0.86
CA GLY A 114 13.56 -12.26 -0.93
C GLY A 114 12.20 -11.71 -0.50
N GLY A 115 11.26 -12.58 -0.16
CA GLY A 115 9.89 -12.19 0.17
C GLY A 115 9.15 -11.58 -1.02
N TYR A 116 8.14 -10.78 -0.71
CA TYR A 116 7.36 -10.04 -1.72
C TYR A 116 7.86 -8.59 -1.89
N GLY A 117 8.80 -8.09 -1.06
CA GLY A 117 9.15 -6.68 -1.01
C GLY A 117 7.96 -5.82 -0.57
N PHE A 118 7.70 -4.72 -1.24
CA PHE A 118 6.50 -3.90 -1.00
C PHE A 118 5.22 -4.72 -1.22
N VAL A 119 4.33 -4.69 -0.24
CA VAL A 119 3.00 -5.31 -0.30
C VAL A 119 1.94 -4.24 -0.56
N ASN A 120 1.78 -3.30 0.34
CA ASN A 120 0.90 -2.15 0.15
C ASN A 120 1.29 -0.98 1.06
N ALA A 121 0.65 0.17 0.85
CA ALA A 121 0.76 1.33 1.72
C ALA A 121 -0.55 2.10 1.78
N VAL A 122 -0.71 2.86 2.88
CA VAL A 122 -1.77 3.86 3.04
C VAL A 122 -1.16 5.19 3.47
N PRO A 123 -1.71 6.34 3.01
CA PRO A 123 -1.26 7.66 3.45
C PRO A 123 -1.68 7.91 4.89
N CYS A 124 -0.83 8.58 5.64
CA CYS A 124 -1.05 8.96 7.03
C CYS A 124 -0.36 10.32 7.31
N ASP A 125 -0.61 10.88 8.47
CA ASP A 125 0.08 12.09 8.97
C ASP A 125 0.26 11.87 10.47
N PHE A 126 1.30 11.09 10.82
CA PHE A 126 1.47 10.66 12.21
C PHE A 126 2.14 11.71 13.09
N ASP A 127 2.95 12.60 12.52
CA ASP A 127 3.62 13.67 13.26
C ASP A 127 2.81 14.98 13.25
N ASN A 128 1.67 15.01 12.54
CA ASN A 128 0.77 16.16 12.41
C ASN A 128 1.46 17.40 11.84
N ASP A 129 2.42 17.22 10.94
CA ASP A 129 3.12 18.32 10.27
C ASP A 129 2.37 18.84 9.04
N GLY A 130 1.27 18.18 8.68
CA GLY A 130 0.39 18.48 7.55
C GLY A 130 0.84 17.85 6.23
N ASN A 131 1.99 17.19 6.20
CA ASN A 131 2.43 16.38 5.07
C ASN A 131 1.94 14.94 5.22
N LYS A 132 1.82 14.24 4.11
CA LYS A 132 1.43 12.82 4.16
C LYS A 132 2.67 11.93 4.22
N ASP A 133 2.75 11.16 5.29
CA ASP A 133 3.62 10.00 5.41
C ASP A 133 3.02 8.77 4.72
N LEU A 134 3.75 7.66 4.68
CA LEU A 134 3.24 6.37 4.26
C LEU A 134 3.38 5.34 5.38
N LEU A 135 2.26 4.74 5.78
CA LEU A 135 2.28 3.48 6.52
C LEU A 135 2.42 2.35 5.51
N VAL A 136 3.45 1.55 5.62
CA VAL A 136 3.89 0.57 4.61
C VAL A 136 3.91 -0.83 5.20
N ALA A 137 3.34 -1.79 4.48
CA ALA A 137 3.56 -3.22 4.70
C ALA A 137 4.54 -3.75 3.65
N SER A 138 5.54 -4.49 4.10
CA SER A 138 6.52 -5.15 3.26
C SER A 138 6.84 -6.56 3.75
N SER A 139 7.37 -7.39 2.85
CA SER A 139 7.76 -8.77 3.15
C SER A 139 9.17 -9.04 2.66
N TRP A 140 9.97 -9.73 3.47
CA TRP A 140 11.36 -10.08 3.17
C TRP A 140 11.70 -11.49 3.66
N GLY A 141 12.81 -12.03 3.21
CA GLY A 141 13.36 -13.32 3.67
C GLY A 141 13.45 -14.39 2.58
N SER A 142 14.51 -15.17 2.62
CA SER A 142 14.76 -16.28 1.71
C SER A 142 14.19 -17.57 2.28
N GLY A 143 13.10 -18.07 1.69
CA GLY A 143 12.46 -19.32 2.07
C GLY A 143 11.45 -19.23 3.23
N LEU A 144 11.62 -18.28 4.13
CA LEU A 144 10.67 -17.94 5.18
C LEU A 144 10.36 -16.45 5.06
N HIS A 145 9.16 -16.13 4.60
CA HIS A 145 8.75 -14.75 4.52
C HIS A 145 8.46 -14.19 5.91
N ARG A 146 8.90 -12.99 6.15
CA ARG A 146 8.64 -12.18 7.34
C ARG A 146 8.08 -10.86 6.88
N SER A 147 7.21 -10.28 7.68
CA SER A 147 6.58 -9.00 7.34
C SER A 147 7.05 -7.89 8.26
N ILE A 148 7.17 -6.72 7.70
CA ILE A 148 7.51 -5.48 8.40
C ILE A 148 6.41 -4.48 8.14
N ILE A 149 5.99 -3.79 9.19
CA ILE A 149 5.22 -2.56 9.12
C ILE A 149 6.15 -1.41 9.45
N SER A 150 6.24 -0.44 8.57
CA SER A 150 7.08 0.75 8.73
C SER A 150 6.32 2.02 8.39
N VAL A 151 6.82 3.15 8.86
CA VAL A 151 6.39 4.49 8.43
C VAL A 151 7.52 5.13 7.67
N PHE A 152 7.28 5.50 6.42
CA PHE A 152 8.13 6.39 5.65
C PHE A 152 7.69 7.82 5.93
N ASN A 153 8.55 8.60 6.59
CA ASN A 153 8.25 9.99 6.93
C ASN A 153 8.61 10.93 5.77
N PHE A 154 7.64 11.75 5.37
CA PHE A 154 7.82 12.69 4.26
C PHE A 154 8.91 13.73 4.53
N THR A 155 9.01 14.23 5.75
CA THR A 155 9.93 15.34 6.09
C THR A 155 11.37 14.85 6.20
N THR A 156 11.62 13.72 6.86
CA THR A 156 12.97 13.16 7.03
C THR A 156 13.45 12.31 5.87
N LYS A 157 12.50 11.82 5.02
CA LYS A 157 12.76 10.86 3.92
C LYS A 157 13.33 9.51 4.40
N GLU A 158 13.01 9.14 5.63
CA GLU A 158 13.47 7.92 6.28
C GLU A 158 12.30 7.00 6.63
N SER A 159 12.58 5.70 6.65
CA SER A 159 11.63 4.67 7.10
C SER A 159 11.95 4.23 8.52
N THR A 160 10.95 4.21 9.38
CA THR A 160 11.04 3.68 10.75
C THR A 160 10.20 2.41 10.86
N ILE A 161 10.80 1.30 11.33
CA ILE A 161 10.11 0.04 11.56
C ILE A 161 9.27 0.18 12.83
N ILE A 162 7.97 -0.13 12.71
CA ILE A 162 7.01 -0.09 13.83
C ILE A 162 6.72 -1.51 14.35
N TYR A 163 6.67 -2.50 13.43
CA TYR A 163 6.41 -3.88 13.78
C TYR A 163 7.17 -4.81 12.84
N ASP A 164 7.80 -5.85 13.41
CA ASP A 164 8.56 -6.87 12.67
C ASP A 164 8.17 -8.26 13.17
N THR A 165 7.58 -9.07 12.30
CA THR A 165 7.15 -10.42 12.66
C THR A 165 8.31 -11.36 12.99
N SER A 166 9.56 -11.04 12.61
CA SER A 166 10.74 -11.85 12.96
C SER A 166 10.98 -11.95 14.48
N THR A 167 10.41 -11.01 15.24
CA THR A 167 10.51 -10.95 16.70
C THR A 167 9.35 -11.64 17.43
N THR A 168 8.42 -12.26 16.70
CA THR A 168 7.20 -12.88 17.25
C THR A 168 7.27 -14.40 17.24
N ASP A 169 6.34 -15.04 17.96
CA ASP A 169 6.20 -16.50 17.99
C ASP A 169 5.74 -17.08 16.63
N ASN A 170 5.10 -16.28 15.79
CA ASN A 170 4.68 -16.66 14.44
C ASN A 170 5.29 -15.71 13.38
N PRO A 171 6.59 -15.89 13.05
CA PRO A 171 7.29 -14.98 12.15
C PRO A 171 6.84 -15.06 10.68
N GLN A 172 6.12 -16.13 10.28
CA GLN A 172 5.74 -16.41 8.88
C GLN A 172 4.34 -15.92 8.55
N VAL A 173 4.00 -14.75 9.01
CA VAL A 173 2.69 -14.14 8.74
C VAL A 173 2.88 -13.04 7.70
N ASP A 174 2.15 -13.13 6.59
CA ASP A 174 2.06 -12.04 5.62
C ASP A 174 1.09 -10.98 6.15
N LEU A 175 1.48 -9.71 6.02
CA LEU A 175 0.73 -8.57 6.54
C LEU A 175 0.38 -7.58 5.42
N PHE A 176 -0.73 -6.88 5.61
CA PHE A 176 -1.03 -5.63 4.90
C PHE A 176 -1.67 -4.61 5.84
N VAL A 177 -1.66 -3.34 5.42
CA VAL A 177 -2.22 -2.22 6.19
C VAL A 177 -3.47 -1.67 5.52
N ALA A 178 -4.42 -1.20 6.32
CA ALA A 178 -5.63 -0.57 5.81
C ALA A 178 -6.05 0.60 6.71
N ILE A 179 -6.78 1.53 6.11
CA ILE A 179 -7.49 2.57 6.85
C ILE A 179 -8.88 2.03 7.18
N SER A 180 -9.19 1.99 8.46
CA SER A 180 -10.51 1.62 8.96
C SER A 180 -11.24 2.86 9.42
N SER A 181 -12.46 3.03 8.93
CA SER A 181 -13.40 4.02 9.46
C SER A 181 -14.41 3.29 10.32
N PRO A 182 -14.67 3.73 11.56
CA PRO A 182 -15.69 3.09 12.38
C PRO A 182 -17.02 3.11 11.64
N SER A 183 -17.73 1.98 11.67
CA SER A 183 -19.01 1.82 11.02
C SER A 183 -20.00 2.90 11.49
N PHE A 184 -20.67 3.52 10.54
CA PHE A 184 -21.57 4.67 10.66
C PHE A 184 -22.59 4.55 11.81
N SER A 185 -22.27 5.12 12.97
CA SER A 185 -23.28 5.49 13.95
C SER A 185 -23.19 6.98 14.35
N SER A 186 -22.21 7.70 13.85
CA SER A 186 -22.02 9.14 14.12
C SER A 186 -22.78 10.00 13.12
N LYS A 187 -23.45 11.04 13.63
CA LYS A 187 -24.17 12.03 12.81
C LYS A 187 -23.22 12.99 12.08
N ASP A 188 -21.93 12.96 12.42
CA ASP A 188 -20.88 13.79 11.80
C ASP A 188 -19.73 12.90 11.31
N PRO A 189 -19.66 12.62 10.00
CA PRO A 189 -18.58 11.80 9.43
C PRO A 189 -17.19 12.43 9.55
N SER A 190 -17.08 13.75 9.69
CA SER A 190 -15.81 14.47 9.81
C SER A 190 -15.18 14.37 11.20
N ALA A 191 -15.94 13.91 12.19
CA ALA A 191 -15.50 13.75 13.57
C ALA A 191 -15.10 12.30 13.92
N LEU A 192 -15.14 11.37 12.95
CA LEU A 192 -14.77 9.99 13.20
C LEU A 192 -13.25 9.84 13.19
N PRO A 193 -12.65 9.22 14.22
CA PRO A 193 -11.22 8.96 14.23
C PRO A 193 -10.86 7.99 13.08
N ILE A 194 -9.77 8.28 12.40
CA ILE A 194 -9.17 7.37 11.43
C ILE A 194 -8.33 6.36 12.21
N TYR A 195 -8.55 5.08 11.95
CA TYR A 195 -7.74 4.00 12.51
C TYR A 195 -6.91 3.37 11.40
N TYR A 196 -5.67 3.05 11.70
CA TYR A 196 -4.79 2.30 10.84
C TYR A 196 -4.71 0.88 11.39
N GLU A 197 -5.19 -0.08 10.63
CA GLU A 197 -5.22 -1.49 11.05
C GLU A 197 -4.21 -2.31 10.28
N VAL A 198 -3.63 -3.29 10.96
CA VAL A 198 -2.73 -4.29 10.39
C VAL A 198 -3.46 -5.62 10.34
N TYR A 199 -3.51 -6.20 9.15
CA TYR A 199 -4.16 -7.46 8.89
C TYR A 199 -3.16 -8.54 8.55
N SER A 200 -3.38 -9.76 9.06
CA SER A 200 -2.80 -10.96 8.48
C SER A 200 -3.47 -11.30 7.15
N ALA A 201 -2.71 -11.88 6.23
CA ALA A 201 -3.18 -12.16 4.88
C ALA A 201 -2.63 -13.46 4.32
N LYS A 202 -3.35 -13.98 3.31
CA LYS A 202 -2.78 -14.90 2.31
C LYS A 202 -2.42 -14.07 1.09
N ILE A 203 -1.13 -14.02 0.75
CA ILE A 203 -0.60 -13.27 -0.38
C ILE A 203 -0.16 -14.25 -1.47
N LYS A 204 -0.43 -13.90 -2.72
CA LYS A 204 0.09 -14.63 -3.88
C LYS A 204 0.42 -13.65 -5.02
N PRO A 205 1.53 -13.89 -5.75
CA PRO A 205 1.79 -13.16 -6.98
C PRO A 205 0.83 -13.60 -8.09
N ASN A 206 0.39 -12.67 -8.90
CA ASN A 206 -0.36 -12.95 -10.12
C ASN A 206 0.62 -13.25 -11.25
N ASP A 207 0.35 -14.28 -12.06
CA ASP A 207 1.17 -14.68 -13.22
C ASP A 207 2.69 -14.75 -12.94
N ASN A 208 3.07 -15.16 -11.73
CA ASN A 208 4.47 -15.16 -11.24
C ASN A 208 5.15 -13.77 -11.27
N ASN A 209 4.38 -12.70 -11.26
CA ASN A 209 4.87 -11.33 -11.20
C ASN A 209 4.81 -10.82 -9.76
N LEU A 210 5.96 -10.72 -9.09
CA LEU A 210 6.04 -10.25 -7.70
C LEU A 210 5.66 -8.77 -7.51
N ALA A 211 5.55 -8.00 -8.59
CA ALA A 211 5.00 -6.64 -8.53
C ALA A 211 3.46 -6.61 -8.53
N ASP A 212 2.83 -7.68 -8.99
CA ASP A 212 1.39 -7.83 -9.05
C ASP A 212 0.92 -8.87 -8.03
N LEU A 213 0.38 -8.41 -6.91
CA LEU A 213 0.00 -9.26 -5.78
C LEU A 213 -1.52 -9.24 -5.58
N SER A 214 -2.06 -10.41 -5.29
CA SER A 214 -3.40 -10.58 -4.73
C SER A 214 -3.29 -10.99 -3.27
N TYR A 215 -4.11 -10.40 -2.40
CA TYR A 215 -4.13 -10.73 -0.97
C TYR A 215 -5.54 -10.74 -0.40
N VAL A 216 -5.74 -11.65 0.57
CA VAL A 216 -7.00 -11.84 1.29
C VAL A 216 -6.73 -11.73 2.77
N ALA A 217 -7.47 -10.87 3.45
CA ALA A 217 -7.41 -10.75 4.90
C ALA A 217 -7.79 -12.08 5.57
N THR A 218 -7.02 -12.47 6.57
CA THR A 218 -7.33 -13.64 7.41
C THR A 218 -7.68 -13.25 8.85
N GLY A 219 -7.33 -12.05 9.27
CA GLY A 219 -7.67 -11.51 10.59
C GLY A 219 -7.00 -10.18 10.85
N ILE A 220 -7.45 -9.45 11.86
CA ILE A 220 -6.80 -8.24 12.36
C ILE A 220 -5.72 -8.66 13.35
N VAL A 221 -4.49 -8.21 13.15
CA VAL A 221 -3.34 -8.49 14.03
C VAL A 221 -3.16 -7.38 15.07
N GLY A 222 -3.47 -6.15 14.68
CA GLY A 222 -3.36 -5.00 15.55
C GLY A 222 -3.73 -3.70 14.86
N SER A 223 -3.47 -2.60 15.55
CA SER A 223 -3.64 -1.25 15.03
C SER A 223 -2.39 -0.41 15.25
N ILE A 224 -2.27 0.68 14.49
CA ILE A 224 -1.22 1.67 14.67
C ILE A 224 -1.81 2.89 15.36
N SER A 225 -1.19 3.33 16.44
CA SER A 225 -1.51 4.56 17.16
C SER A 225 -0.34 5.53 17.07
N ALA A 226 -0.67 6.81 17.00
CA ALA A 226 0.30 7.89 17.17
C ALA A 226 -0.14 8.76 18.36
N ASP A 227 0.74 8.91 19.32
CA ASP A 227 0.53 9.78 20.48
C ASP A 227 1.79 10.60 20.74
N ASN A 228 1.65 11.93 20.77
CA ASN A 228 2.75 12.88 20.98
C ASN A 228 3.97 12.67 20.05
N GLY A 229 3.75 12.22 18.82
CA GLY A 229 4.82 11.95 17.83
C GLY A 229 5.48 10.58 17.99
N GLU A 230 5.07 9.77 18.94
CA GLU A 230 5.47 8.37 19.06
C GLU A 230 4.46 7.47 18.34
N ILE A 231 4.95 6.65 17.40
CA ILE A 231 4.13 5.73 16.61
C ILE A 231 4.35 4.33 17.16
N THR A 232 3.26 3.66 17.55
CA THR A 232 3.32 2.35 18.18
C THR A 232 2.35 1.37 17.54
N PHE A 233 2.75 0.10 17.47
CA PHE A 233 1.87 -1.01 17.13
C PHE A 233 1.17 -1.53 18.40
N ILE A 234 -0.16 -1.63 18.35
CA ILE A 234 -1.00 -2.15 19.42
C ILE A 234 -1.56 -3.49 18.94
N PRO A 235 -1.08 -4.64 19.46
CA PRO A 235 -1.59 -5.95 19.06
C PRO A 235 -3.05 -6.14 19.51
N THR A 236 -3.80 -6.97 18.78
CA THR A 236 -5.10 -7.47 19.26
C THR A 236 -4.91 -8.52 20.33
N ASP A 237 -5.82 -8.62 21.30
CA ASP A 237 -5.74 -9.58 22.44
C ASP A 237 -5.79 -11.06 22.02
N ASN A 238 -5.90 -11.35 20.71
CA ASN A 238 -6.02 -12.73 20.16
C ASN A 238 -4.80 -13.16 19.33
N SER A 239 -3.70 -12.45 19.39
CA SER A 239 -2.49 -12.75 18.61
C SER A 239 -1.45 -13.55 19.40
#